data_7cd10771f01cd36613a29cbeda35526e
#
_entry.id   7cd10771f01cd36613a29cbeda35526e
#
_cell.length_a   1.000
_cell.length_b   1.000
_cell.length_c   1.000
_cell.angle_alpha   90.00
_cell.angle_beta   90.00
_cell.angle_gamma   90.00
#
_symmetry.space_group_name_H-M   'P 1'
#
loop_
_entity.id
_entity.type
_entity.pdbx_description
1 polymer ?
#
loop_
_entity_poly.entity_id
_entity_poly.type
_entity_poly.pdbx_seq_one_letter_code
_entity_poly.pdbx_strand_id
1 'polypeptide(L)'
;GRGTGFLRRVAGGRYIAVVEERQLEQFAKRGYDVLDKIRALDPSVNLSLSIGIGRGAKTLREAQDMAVQALDMAQGRGGDQAAEMTPDGFTFYGGVSHGVEKRSKVRSRIVADQLVKLIKEADHVVIMGHRMSDLDAIGSAEGVLRICKICDVPAVIAVRRDATLASSLINALVAAGQEDDFIDPKGALPIISKRTLCIVVDTYQVNLVESKEILEKCGKVAVIDHHRKGVGFIENPALVCHEPYSSSASELVTELLQYVGERDDKPNRVEAEGLLAGIMLDTRDFTLHTGVRTFEAAAALRRYGAETERVRQLFDVTMVEYNAKADLVEAAQMYKNCAVSVSGEVPPEARVAIAQAANDLLTIQNVEASFVAV
;
A
#
# COMPACT_ATOMS: atom_id res chain seq x y z
N GLY A 1 -6.52 -28.33 28.74
CA GLY A 1 -7.37 -29.46 28.36
C GLY A 1 -6.69 -30.27 27.30
N ARG A 2 -6.66 -31.62 27.41
CA ARG A 2 -6.10 -32.50 26.37
C ARG A 2 -7.00 -32.41 25.14
N GLY A 3 -6.57 -31.59 24.12
CA GLY A 3 -7.25 -31.55 22.85
C GLY A 3 -6.80 -32.69 21.95
N THR A 4 -7.74 -33.33 21.27
CA THR A 4 -7.47 -34.29 20.20
C THR A 4 -7.05 -33.50 18.96
N GLY A 5 -5.76 -33.25 18.81
CA GLY A 5 -5.19 -32.55 17.69
C GLY A 5 -3.71 -32.83 17.56
N PHE A 6 -3.15 -32.56 16.39
CA PHE A 6 -1.75 -32.72 16.09
C PHE A 6 -1.10 -31.31 16.00
N LEU A 7 0.02 -31.14 16.70
CA LEU A 7 0.82 -29.89 16.62
C LEU A 7 2.27 -30.26 16.36
N ARG A 8 2.87 -29.67 15.34
CA ARG A 8 4.27 -29.87 14.98
C ARG A 8 4.94 -28.54 14.65
N ARG A 9 6.14 -28.34 15.20
CA ARG A 9 7.06 -27.28 14.78
C ARG A 9 7.68 -27.66 13.44
N VAL A 10 7.69 -26.73 12.47
CA VAL A 10 8.25 -26.98 11.13
C VAL A 10 9.63 -26.35 11.03
N ALA A 11 9.74 -25.06 10.84
CA ALA A 11 10.99 -24.32 10.76
C ALA A 11 10.72 -22.81 10.98
N GLY A 12 11.73 -22.02 11.33
CA GLY A 12 11.62 -20.55 11.36
C GLY A 12 10.51 -20.01 12.26
N GLY A 13 10.22 -20.65 13.41
CA GLY A 13 9.14 -20.21 14.30
C GLY A 13 7.75 -20.59 13.83
N ARG A 14 7.60 -21.40 12.78
CA ARG A 14 6.30 -21.85 12.26
C ARG A 14 5.87 -23.16 12.88
N TYR A 15 4.56 -23.30 13.09
CA TYR A 15 3.90 -24.49 13.60
C TYR A 15 2.75 -24.87 12.69
N ILE A 16 2.52 -26.17 12.53
CA ILE A 16 1.34 -26.70 11.85
C ILE A 16 0.52 -27.43 12.91
N ALA A 17 -0.78 -27.14 12.96
CA ALA A 17 -1.74 -27.81 13.80
C ALA A 17 -2.85 -28.41 12.93
N VAL A 18 -3.29 -29.62 13.26
CA VAL A 18 -4.52 -30.22 12.75
C VAL A 18 -5.45 -30.40 13.93
N VAL A 19 -6.61 -29.80 13.86
CA VAL A 19 -7.60 -29.78 14.93
C VAL A 19 -8.98 -30.22 14.41
N GLU A 20 -9.79 -30.78 15.29
CA GLU A 20 -11.17 -31.15 14.95
C GLU A 20 -12.04 -29.91 14.80
N GLU A 21 -13.05 -29.96 13.92
CA GLU A 21 -13.99 -28.87 13.63
C GLU A 21 -14.63 -28.29 14.90
N ARG A 22 -15.08 -29.11 15.82
CA ARG A 22 -15.67 -28.69 17.10
C ARG A 22 -14.74 -27.82 17.95
N GLN A 23 -13.42 -28.03 17.84
CA GLN A 23 -12.42 -27.22 18.55
C GLN A 23 -12.21 -25.90 17.85
N LEU A 24 -12.19 -25.91 16.52
CA LEU A 24 -12.09 -24.71 15.70
C LEU A 24 -13.26 -23.75 15.98
N GLU A 25 -14.48 -24.28 16.05
CA GLU A 25 -15.66 -23.49 16.44
C GLU A 25 -15.53 -22.85 17.82
N GLN A 26 -14.93 -23.58 18.78
CA GLN A 26 -14.69 -23.01 20.11
C GLN A 26 -13.64 -21.89 20.10
N PHE A 27 -12.59 -22.02 19.28
CA PHE A 27 -11.61 -20.94 19.09
C PHE A 27 -12.24 -19.72 18.43
N ALA A 28 -13.02 -19.92 17.38
CA ALA A 28 -13.73 -18.84 16.69
C ALA A 28 -14.72 -18.12 17.61
N LYS A 29 -15.53 -18.85 18.40
CA LYS A 29 -16.45 -18.27 19.40
C LYS A 29 -15.74 -17.43 20.47
N ARG A 30 -14.48 -17.74 20.78
CA ARG A 30 -13.64 -16.98 21.73
C ARG A 30 -12.82 -15.89 21.04
N GLY A 31 -13.03 -15.65 19.75
CA GLY A 31 -12.26 -14.68 18.99
C GLY A 31 -10.76 -14.98 18.91
N TYR A 32 -10.38 -16.28 19.00
CA TYR A 32 -8.98 -16.71 19.08
C TYR A 32 -8.21 -16.04 20.22
N ASP A 33 -8.74 -16.10 21.45
CA ASP A 33 -8.19 -15.50 22.69
C ASP A 33 -6.73 -15.91 23.00
N VAL A 34 -6.19 -16.89 22.28
CA VAL A 34 -4.77 -17.25 22.31
C VAL A 34 -3.86 -16.11 21.85
N LEU A 35 -4.34 -15.23 20.99
CA LEU A 35 -3.61 -14.02 20.54
C LEU A 35 -3.33 -13.12 21.75
N ASP A 36 -4.36 -12.81 22.54
CA ASP A 36 -4.24 -11.97 23.73
C ASP A 36 -3.36 -12.63 24.81
N LYS A 37 -3.47 -13.94 24.95
CA LYS A 37 -2.64 -14.72 25.89
C LYS A 37 -1.17 -14.68 25.52
N ILE A 38 -0.83 -14.74 24.23
CA ILE A 38 0.56 -14.63 23.76
C ILE A 38 1.10 -13.21 24.00
N ARG A 39 0.32 -12.15 23.72
CA ARG A 39 0.72 -10.77 24.00
C ARG A 39 0.99 -10.55 25.51
N ALA A 40 0.21 -11.19 26.36
CA ALA A 40 0.33 -11.06 27.81
C ALA A 40 1.48 -11.86 28.43
N LEU A 41 2.14 -12.77 27.70
CA LEU A 41 3.18 -13.66 28.25
C LEU A 41 4.40 -12.87 28.76
N ASP A 42 4.84 -11.87 28.03
CA ASP A 42 5.94 -11.01 28.41
C ASP A 42 5.74 -9.58 27.87
N PRO A 43 5.25 -8.66 28.69
CA PRO A 43 5.03 -7.27 28.28
C PRO A 43 6.32 -6.52 27.88
N SER A 44 7.48 -7.01 28.26
CA SER A 44 8.78 -6.41 27.88
C SER A 44 9.23 -6.78 26.48
N VAL A 45 8.62 -7.82 25.91
CA VAL A 45 8.89 -8.30 24.54
C VAL A 45 7.57 -8.29 23.79
N ASN A 46 7.48 -7.53 22.70
CA ASN A 46 6.29 -7.52 21.84
C ASN A 46 6.15 -8.88 21.12
N LEU A 47 5.63 -9.88 21.87
CA LEU A 47 5.29 -11.17 21.31
C LEU A 47 4.00 -11.08 20.52
N SER A 48 3.99 -11.60 19.32
CA SER A 48 2.80 -11.67 18.48
C SER A 48 2.66 -13.05 17.83
N LEU A 49 1.42 -13.43 17.52
CA LEU A 49 1.11 -14.68 16.85
C LEU A 49 0.21 -14.39 15.64
N SER A 50 0.58 -14.91 14.46
CA SER A 50 -0.31 -14.92 13.31
C SER A 50 -0.77 -16.34 13.03
N ILE A 51 -2.07 -16.54 12.81
CA ILE A 51 -2.68 -17.85 12.60
C ILE A 51 -3.41 -17.83 11.26
N GLY A 52 -3.09 -18.81 10.39
CA GLY A 52 -3.88 -19.09 9.18
C GLY A 52 -4.65 -20.38 9.37
N ILE A 53 -5.94 -20.40 9.07
CA ILE A 53 -6.83 -21.52 9.21
C ILE A 53 -7.47 -21.84 7.87
N GLY A 54 -7.36 -23.10 7.43
CA GLY A 54 -8.12 -23.65 6.30
C GLY A 54 -9.28 -24.49 6.81
N ARG A 55 -10.51 -24.17 6.44
CA ARG A 55 -11.73 -24.81 6.92
C ARG A 55 -12.67 -25.17 5.77
N GLY A 56 -13.37 -26.28 5.87
CA GLY A 56 -14.32 -26.72 4.85
C GLY A 56 -13.68 -27.32 3.60
N ALA A 57 -12.38 -27.62 3.61
CA ALA A 57 -11.66 -28.27 2.54
C ALA A 57 -12.03 -29.75 2.40
N LYS A 58 -11.96 -30.29 1.18
CA LYS A 58 -12.24 -31.68 0.89
C LYS A 58 -11.09 -32.64 1.27
N THR A 59 -9.87 -32.12 1.32
CA THR A 59 -8.65 -32.88 1.63
C THR A 59 -7.76 -32.11 2.61
N LEU A 60 -6.88 -32.82 3.33
CA LEU A 60 -5.90 -32.18 4.22
C LEU A 60 -4.91 -31.30 3.44
N ARG A 61 -4.60 -31.65 2.19
CA ARG A 61 -3.73 -30.83 1.33
C ARG A 61 -4.40 -29.51 0.99
N GLU A 62 -5.64 -29.55 0.57
CA GLU A 62 -6.43 -28.34 0.31
C GLU A 62 -6.58 -27.49 1.57
N ALA A 63 -6.85 -28.12 2.72
CA ALA A 63 -6.89 -27.40 4.00
C ALA A 63 -5.56 -26.72 4.35
N GLN A 64 -4.43 -27.37 4.05
CA GLN A 64 -3.12 -26.79 4.24
C GLN A 64 -2.88 -25.60 3.30
N ASP A 65 -3.22 -25.72 2.02
CA ASP A 65 -3.08 -24.64 1.04
C ASP A 65 -3.95 -23.43 1.44
N MET A 66 -5.19 -23.67 1.87
CA MET A 66 -6.06 -22.63 2.41
C MET A 66 -5.48 -21.99 3.69
N ALA A 67 -4.92 -22.79 4.60
CA ALA A 67 -4.31 -22.28 5.83
C ALA A 67 -3.06 -21.42 5.55
N VAL A 68 -2.26 -21.80 4.54
CA VAL A 68 -1.11 -20.99 4.10
C VAL A 68 -1.57 -19.64 3.52
N GLN A 69 -2.57 -19.66 2.64
CA GLN A 69 -3.15 -18.43 2.10
C GLN A 69 -3.74 -17.54 3.20
N ALA A 70 -4.44 -18.13 4.16
CA ALA A 70 -4.98 -17.41 5.30
C ALA A 70 -3.88 -16.82 6.20
N LEU A 71 -2.76 -17.54 6.39
CA LEU A 71 -1.62 -17.03 7.15
C LEU A 71 -0.95 -15.85 6.43
N ASP A 72 -0.75 -15.97 5.13
CA ASP A 72 -0.21 -14.88 4.30
C ASP A 72 -1.13 -13.66 4.35
N MET A 73 -2.45 -13.88 4.33
CA MET A 73 -3.44 -12.82 4.49
C MET A 73 -3.35 -12.17 5.87
N ALA A 74 -3.27 -12.96 6.96
CA ALA A 74 -3.12 -12.43 8.32
C ALA A 74 -1.84 -11.60 8.46
N GLN A 75 -0.73 -12.08 7.90
CA GLN A 75 0.56 -11.39 7.93
C GLN A 75 0.55 -10.11 7.06
N GLY A 76 -0.05 -10.18 5.87
CA GLY A 76 -0.20 -9.02 4.97
C GLY A 76 -1.16 -7.94 5.52
N ARG A 77 -1.96 -8.25 6.55
CA ARG A 77 -2.80 -7.28 7.28
C ARG A 77 -2.12 -6.72 8.54
N GLY A 78 -0.84 -6.96 8.69
CA GLY A 78 -0.05 -6.48 9.83
C GLY A 78 0.27 -7.56 10.87
N GLY A 79 -0.12 -8.81 10.67
CA GLY A 79 0.12 -9.88 11.63
C GLY A 79 -0.70 -9.77 12.92
N ASP A 80 -0.31 -10.55 13.93
CA ASP A 80 -0.93 -10.55 15.26
C ASP A 80 -2.45 -10.75 15.22
N GLN A 81 -2.92 -11.61 14.33
CA GLN A 81 -4.33 -11.92 14.11
C GLN A 81 -4.50 -13.35 13.58
N ALA A 82 -5.71 -13.88 13.66
CA ALA A 82 -6.09 -15.09 13.00
C ALA A 82 -6.93 -14.78 11.75
N ALA A 83 -6.62 -15.46 10.65
CA ALA A 83 -7.43 -15.46 9.44
C ALA A 83 -7.93 -16.88 9.18
N GLU A 84 -9.21 -17.01 8.95
CA GLU A 84 -9.89 -18.27 8.58
C GLU A 84 -10.32 -18.19 7.13
N MET A 85 -9.86 -19.10 6.29
CA MET A 85 -10.28 -19.24 4.90
C MET A 85 -11.24 -20.41 4.77
N THR A 86 -12.40 -20.15 4.20
CA THR A 86 -13.42 -21.14 3.82
C THR A 86 -13.69 -21.03 2.32
N PRO A 87 -14.42 -21.97 1.70
CA PRO A 87 -14.89 -21.82 0.32
C PRO A 87 -15.70 -20.54 0.07
N ASP A 88 -16.32 -19.98 1.11
CA ASP A 88 -17.15 -18.78 1.04
C ASP A 88 -16.35 -17.47 1.22
N GLY A 89 -15.06 -17.56 1.61
CA GLY A 89 -14.19 -16.38 1.78
C GLY A 89 -13.40 -16.38 3.09
N PHE A 90 -12.96 -15.19 3.48
CA PHE A 90 -12.11 -14.97 4.65
C PHE A 90 -12.87 -14.37 5.82
N THR A 91 -12.56 -14.84 7.03
CA THR A 91 -12.98 -14.24 8.31
C THR A 91 -11.75 -13.93 9.14
N PHE A 92 -11.73 -12.76 9.80
CA PHE A 92 -10.58 -12.29 10.57
C PHE A 92 -10.93 -12.11 12.04
N TYR A 93 -9.96 -12.43 12.92
CA TYR A 93 -10.10 -12.35 14.37
C TYR A 93 -8.84 -11.71 14.98
N GLY A 94 -8.99 -10.80 15.91
CA GLY A 94 -7.89 -10.05 16.52
C GLY A 94 -7.41 -8.91 15.61
N GLY A 95 -6.14 -8.52 15.74
CA GLY A 95 -5.57 -7.44 14.93
C GLY A 95 -5.59 -6.08 15.63
N VAL A 96 -5.34 -6.09 16.96
CA VAL A 96 -5.30 -4.89 17.82
C VAL A 96 -3.87 -4.40 18.05
N SER A 97 -2.83 -5.11 17.56
CA SER A 97 -1.46 -4.73 17.84
C SER A 97 -1.03 -3.48 17.05
N HIS A 98 -0.52 -2.51 17.77
CA HIS A 98 0.41 -1.54 17.22
C HIS A 98 1.71 -2.30 16.88
N GLY A 99 1.84 -2.76 15.64
CA GLY A 99 2.99 -3.56 15.21
C GLY A 99 4.28 -2.80 15.44
N VAL A 100 5.23 -3.45 16.09
CA VAL A 100 6.59 -2.92 16.21
C VAL A 100 7.26 -3.05 14.86
N GLU A 101 7.74 -1.94 14.37
CA GLU A 101 8.53 -1.79 13.15
C GLU A 101 9.81 -2.65 13.22
N LYS A 102 9.70 -3.93 12.82
CA LYS A 102 10.83 -4.88 12.76
C LYS A 102 11.32 -5.03 11.33
N ARG A 103 11.72 -3.97 10.67
CA ARG A 103 12.38 -4.12 9.37
C ARG A 103 13.89 -3.95 9.52
N SER A 104 14.63 -4.90 8.98
CA SER A 104 16.07 -4.83 8.88
C SER A 104 16.44 -4.12 7.56
N LYS A 105 17.38 -3.17 7.60
CA LYS A 105 18.01 -2.55 6.40
C LYS A 105 18.52 -3.62 5.41
N VAL A 106 18.84 -4.82 5.90
CA VAL A 106 19.20 -5.99 5.09
C VAL A 106 18.05 -6.43 4.17
N ARG A 107 16.81 -6.42 4.65
CA ARG A 107 15.66 -6.83 3.82
C ARG A 107 15.40 -5.82 2.70
N SER A 108 15.48 -4.52 2.98
CA SER A 108 15.32 -3.47 1.96
C SER A 108 16.38 -3.61 0.86
N ARG A 109 17.63 -3.91 1.24
CA ARG A 109 18.72 -4.17 0.29
C ARG A 109 18.45 -5.40 -0.58
N ILE A 110 18.01 -6.53 0.03
CA ILE A 110 17.68 -7.75 -0.72
C ILE A 110 16.55 -7.49 -1.71
N VAL A 111 15.49 -6.76 -1.31
CA VAL A 111 14.38 -6.39 -2.19
C VAL A 111 14.87 -5.48 -3.33
N ALA A 112 15.72 -4.49 -3.04
CA ALA A 112 16.30 -3.62 -4.06
C ALA A 112 17.14 -4.42 -5.07
N ASP A 113 18.00 -5.34 -4.62
CA ASP A 113 18.80 -6.21 -5.50
C ASP A 113 17.90 -7.10 -6.39
N GLN A 114 16.81 -7.64 -5.82
CA GLN A 114 15.84 -8.45 -6.59
C GLN A 114 15.07 -7.61 -7.60
N LEU A 115 14.65 -6.40 -7.23
CA LEU A 115 13.97 -5.48 -8.14
C LEU A 115 14.86 -5.08 -9.32
N VAL A 116 16.11 -4.69 -9.04
CA VAL A 116 17.12 -4.36 -10.06
C VAL A 116 17.34 -5.53 -11.01
N LYS A 117 17.41 -6.76 -10.49
CA LYS A 117 17.54 -7.97 -11.33
C LYS A 117 16.34 -8.14 -12.26
N LEU A 118 15.11 -8.02 -11.76
CA LEU A 118 13.89 -8.13 -12.56
C LEU A 118 13.82 -7.05 -13.63
N ILE A 119 14.17 -5.80 -13.30
CA ILE A 119 14.23 -4.69 -14.24
C ILE A 119 15.23 -4.99 -15.37
N LYS A 120 16.45 -5.42 -15.05
CA LYS A 120 17.50 -5.74 -16.03
C LYS A 120 17.17 -6.95 -16.91
N GLU A 121 16.30 -7.85 -16.48
CA GLU A 121 15.82 -8.98 -17.31
C GLU A 121 14.69 -8.58 -18.26
N ALA A 122 14.05 -7.43 -18.06
CA ALA A 122 12.96 -6.93 -18.89
C ALA A 122 13.50 -6.19 -20.13
N ASP A 123 12.71 -6.17 -21.19
CA ASP A 123 12.96 -5.32 -22.37
C ASP A 123 12.33 -3.93 -22.20
N HIS A 124 11.23 -3.87 -21.45
CA HIS A 124 10.50 -2.66 -21.08
C HIS A 124 9.90 -2.79 -19.68
N VAL A 125 9.73 -1.67 -18.99
CA VAL A 125 9.00 -1.64 -17.73
C VAL A 125 7.78 -0.71 -17.87
N VAL A 126 6.62 -1.19 -17.47
CA VAL A 126 5.41 -0.37 -17.34
C VAL A 126 5.08 -0.27 -15.85
N ILE A 127 5.07 0.96 -15.34
CA ILE A 127 4.78 1.26 -13.94
C ILE A 127 3.35 1.80 -13.88
N MET A 128 2.56 1.37 -12.91
CA MET A 128 1.23 1.92 -12.68
C MET A 128 0.86 1.85 -11.21
N GLY A 129 0.07 2.81 -10.76
CA GLY A 129 -0.56 2.82 -9.44
C GLY A 129 -2.01 2.32 -9.48
N HIS A 130 -2.81 2.81 -8.54
CA HIS A 130 -4.25 2.59 -8.53
C HIS A 130 -4.97 3.59 -9.46
N ARG A 131 -6.23 3.26 -9.83
CA ARG A 131 -7.12 4.20 -10.53
C ARG A 131 -7.34 5.43 -9.66
N MET A 132 -7.39 6.62 -10.29
CA MET A 132 -7.40 7.91 -9.59
C MET A 132 -6.14 8.07 -8.72
N SER A 133 -4.98 7.74 -9.31
CA SER A 133 -3.67 7.83 -8.65
C SER A 133 -3.49 9.17 -7.93
N ASP A 134 -3.07 9.11 -6.70
CA ASP A 134 -2.77 10.28 -5.86
C ASP A 134 -1.25 10.59 -5.81
N LEU A 135 -0.84 11.46 -4.91
CA LEU A 135 0.56 11.87 -4.81
C LEU A 135 1.48 10.73 -4.36
N ASP A 136 0.97 9.73 -3.58
CA ASP A 136 1.80 8.59 -3.21
C ASP A 136 1.97 7.61 -4.37
N ALA A 137 0.89 7.32 -5.09
CA ALA A 137 0.95 6.46 -6.28
C ALA A 137 1.87 7.03 -7.37
N ILE A 138 1.78 8.34 -7.67
CA ILE A 138 2.63 8.95 -8.71
C ILE A 138 4.06 9.19 -8.20
N GLY A 139 4.25 9.65 -6.97
CA GLY A 139 5.57 9.85 -6.38
C GLY A 139 6.37 8.54 -6.29
N SER A 140 5.73 7.47 -5.83
CA SER A 140 6.36 6.14 -5.80
C SER A 140 6.64 5.59 -7.20
N ALA A 141 5.74 5.83 -8.18
CA ALA A 141 5.96 5.45 -9.58
C ALA A 141 7.20 6.16 -10.17
N GLU A 142 7.36 7.46 -9.93
CA GLU A 142 8.54 8.23 -10.35
C GLU A 142 9.83 7.71 -9.71
N GLY A 143 9.79 7.38 -8.42
CA GLY A 143 10.94 6.78 -7.77
C GLY A 143 11.34 5.43 -8.38
N VAL A 144 10.36 4.59 -8.75
CA VAL A 144 10.60 3.33 -9.49
C VAL A 144 11.13 3.60 -10.88
N LEU A 145 10.61 4.61 -11.59
CA LEU A 145 11.10 5.03 -12.89
C LEU A 145 12.58 5.46 -12.81
N ARG A 146 12.96 6.18 -11.75
CA ARG A 146 14.37 6.51 -11.49
C ARG A 146 15.23 5.25 -11.36
N ILE A 147 14.74 4.20 -10.67
CA ILE A 147 15.45 2.91 -10.59
C ILE A 147 15.63 2.29 -11.98
N CYS A 148 14.61 2.36 -12.84
CA CYS A 148 14.69 1.87 -14.21
C CYS A 148 15.73 2.66 -15.03
N LYS A 149 15.75 4.00 -14.93
CA LYS A 149 16.74 4.88 -15.57
C LYS A 149 18.17 4.55 -15.11
N ILE A 150 18.39 4.28 -13.81
CA ILE A 150 19.68 3.83 -13.26
C ILE A 150 20.10 2.48 -13.85
N CYS A 151 19.14 1.60 -14.13
CA CYS A 151 19.38 0.30 -14.74
C CYS A 151 19.56 0.34 -16.27
N ASP A 152 19.40 1.50 -16.90
CA ASP A 152 19.42 1.71 -18.35
C ASP A 152 18.35 0.85 -19.07
N VAL A 153 17.15 0.73 -18.47
CA VAL A 153 16.01 -0.01 -19.02
C VAL A 153 14.87 0.95 -19.33
N PRO A 154 14.35 0.94 -20.59
CA PRO A 154 13.22 1.78 -20.95
C PRO A 154 12.00 1.53 -20.07
N ALA A 155 11.40 2.59 -19.54
CA ALA A 155 10.25 2.50 -18.65
C ALA A 155 9.32 3.68 -18.84
N VAL A 156 8.01 3.45 -18.58
CA VAL A 156 6.97 4.47 -18.63
C VAL A 156 5.98 4.30 -17.47
N ILE A 157 5.37 5.39 -17.04
CA ILE A 157 4.28 5.40 -16.06
C ILE A 157 2.96 5.46 -16.82
N ALA A 158 2.17 4.39 -16.70
CA ALA A 158 0.84 4.34 -17.28
C ALA A 158 -0.17 4.98 -16.33
N VAL A 159 -0.74 6.10 -16.73
CA VAL A 159 -1.70 6.88 -15.93
C VAL A 159 -2.68 7.65 -16.81
N ARG A 160 -3.95 7.70 -16.42
CA ARG A 160 -4.95 8.58 -17.03
C ARG A 160 -4.85 9.97 -16.43
N ARG A 161 -4.28 10.91 -17.18
CA ARG A 161 -4.07 12.29 -16.72
C ARG A 161 -5.38 13.04 -16.41
N ASP A 162 -6.50 12.64 -17.02
CA ASP A 162 -7.83 13.22 -16.80
C ASP A 162 -8.56 12.69 -15.57
N ALA A 163 -8.05 11.61 -14.97
CA ALA A 163 -8.66 10.94 -13.82
C ALA A 163 -7.78 10.89 -12.57
N THR A 164 -6.51 11.34 -12.66
CA THR A 164 -5.58 11.34 -11.54
C THR A 164 -5.88 12.46 -10.53
N LEU A 165 -5.63 12.20 -9.26
CA LEU A 165 -5.67 13.20 -8.18
C LEU A 165 -4.31 13.90 -7.99
N ALA A 166 -3.26 13.45 -8.69
CA ALA A 166 -1.89 13.99 -8.61
C ALA A 166 -1.53 14.91 -9.80
N SER A 167 -2.51 15.60 -10.37
CA SER A 167 -2.28 16.48 -11.53
C SER A 167 -1.22 17.54 -11.27
N SER A 168 -1.15 18.08 -10.06
CA SER A 168 -0.13 19.07 -9.64
C SER A 168 1.28 18.51 -9.76
N LEU A 169 1.50 17.27 -9.29
CA LEU A 169 2.81 16.61 -9.37
C LEU A 169 3.17 16.28 -10.83
N ILE A 170 2.24 15.70 -11.60
CA ILE A 170 2.48 15.39 -13.02
C ILE A 170 2.84 16.66 -13.79
N ASN A 171 2.12 17.75 -13.58
CA ASN A 171 2.43 19.03 -14.23
C ASN A 171 3.82 19.57 -13.83
N ALA A 172 4.24 19.43 -12.57
CA ALA A 172 5.56 19.81 -12.12
C ALA A 172 6.67 18.97 -12.78
N LEU A 173 6.46 17.67 -12.95
CA LEU A 173 7.38 16.75 -13.64
C LEU A 173 7.46 17.05 -15.14
N VAL A 174 6.32 17.28 -15.79
CA VAL A 174 6.26 17.72 -17.19
C VAL A 174 6.98 19.05 -17.41
N ALA A 175 6.77 20.03 -16.52
CA ALA A 175 7.48 21.30 -16.56
C ALA A 175 9.01 21.16 -16.35
N ALA A 176 9.44 20.08 -15.70
CA ALA A 176 10.84 19.70 -15.56
C ALA A 176 11.40 18.90 -16.75
N GLY A 177 10.62 18.72 -17.83
CA GLY A 177 11.03 18.03 -19.05
C GLY A 177 10.82 16.51 -19.03
N GLN A 178 9.96 16.01 -18.15
CA GLN A 178 9.68 14.57 -17.98
C GLN A 178 8.33 14.15 -18.60
N GLU A 179 7.90 14.80 -19.68
CA GLU A 179 6.61 14.50 -20.32
C GLU A 179 6.57 13.07 -20.90
N ASP A 180 7.67 12.62 -21.50
CA ASP A 180 7.79 11.31 -22.12
C ASP A 180 7.78 10.14 -21.11
N ASP A 181 7.89 10.43 -19.82
CA ASP A 181 7.81 9.45 -18.75
C ASP A 181 6.38 8.93 -18.53
N PHE A 182 5.36 9.67 -19.03
CA PHE A 182 3.94 9.36 -18.82
C PHE A 182 3.26 8.93 -20.11
N ILE A 183 2.46 7.86 -20.01
CA ILE A 183 1.66 7.34 -21.14
C ILE A 183 0.23 7.02 -20.71
N ASP A 184 -0.74 7.25 -21.60
CA ASP A 184 -2.10 6.73 -21.36
C ASP A 184 -2.07 5.19 -21.35
N PRO A 185 -2.82 4.51 -20.45
CA PRO A 185 -2.82 3.06 -20.36
C PRO A 185 -3.08 2.34 -21.68
N LYS A 186 -3.95 2.88 -22.56
CA LYS A 186 -4.19 2.31 -23.89
C LYS A 186 -2.98 2.47 -24.82
N GLY A 187 -2.27 3.59 -24.68
CA GLY A 187 -1.03 3.85 -25.42
C GLY A 187 0.12 2.93 -25.01
N ALA A 188 0.11 2.43 -23.77
CA ALA A 188 1.10 1.47 -23.28
C ALA A 188 0.92 0.06 -23.84
N LEU A 189 -0.28 -0.34 -24.25
CA LEU A 189 -0.56 -1.72 -24.69
C LEU A 189 0.29 -2.20 -25.89
N PRO A 190 0.59 -1.38 -26.92
CA PRO A 190 1.42 -1.79 -28.05
C PRO A 190 2.89 -2.08 -27.69
N ILE A 191 3.42 -1.50 -26.62
CA ILE A 191 4.82 -1.70 -26.20
C ILE A 191 5.00 -2.90 -25.27
N ILE A 192 3.91 -3.55 -24.85
CA ILE A 192 3.96 -4.71 -23.96
C ILE A 192 4.34 -5.97 -24.74
N SER A 193 5.36 -6.66 -24.24
CA SER A 193 5.80 -7.98 -24.70
C SER A 193 5.74 -9.01 -23.56
N LYS A 194 6.06 -10.28 -23.86
CA LYS A 194 6.22 -11.32 -22.82
C LYS A 194 7.40 -11.07 -21.88
N ARG A 195 8.31 -10.16 -22.23
CA ARG A 195 9.46 -9.78 -21.43
C ARG A 195 9.24 -8.45 -20.69
N THR A 196 8.10 -7.80 -20.89
CA THR A 196 7.75 -6.58 -20.19
C THR A 196 7.46 -6.89 -18.73
N LEU A 197 8.07 -6.13 -17.83
CA LEU A 197 7.80 -6.14 -16.39
C LEU A 197 6.75 -5.07 -16.07
N CYS A 198 5.66 -5.47 -15.45
CA CYS A 198 4.72 -4.53 -14.83
C CYS A 198 5.12 -4.31 -13.37
N ILE A 199 5.32 -3.05 -12.95
CA ILE A 199 5.52 -2.70 -11.54
C ILE A 199 4.29 -1.95 -11.06
N VAL A 200 3.57 -2.56 -10.11
CA VAL A 200 2.39 -1.96 -9.49
C VAL A 200 2.82 -1.33 -8.18
N VAL A 201 2.53 -0.04 -8.01
CA VAL A 201 2.83 0.73 -6.80
C VAL A 201 1.55 1.17 -6.10
N ASP A 202 1.61 1.29 -4.79
CA ASP A 202 0.56 1.84 -3.94
C ASP A 202 -0.81 1.13 -4.07
N THR A 203 -0.81 -0.08 -4.53
CA THR A 203 -1.96 -0.97 -4.48
C THR A 203 -1.55 -2.42 -4.68
N TYR A 204 -2.27 -3.32 -4.04
CA TYR A 204 -2.13 -4.77 -4.21
C TYR A 204 -3.36 -5.40 -4.85
N GLN A 205 -4.42 -4.63 -5.07
CA GLN A 205 -5.72 -5.15 -5.50
C GLN A 205 -5.91 -5.04 -7.01
N VAL A 206 -6.19 -6.19 -7.67
CA VAL A 206 -6.46 -6.27 -9.12
C VAL A 206 -7.58 -5.31 -9.56
N ASN A 207 -8.58 -5.09 -8.72
CA ASN A 207 -9.71 -4.23 -9.05
C ASN A 207 -9.40 -2.74 -8.94
N LEU A 208 -8.31 -2.36 -8.28
CA LEU A 208 -7.92 -0.97 -8.08
C LEU A 208 -6.81 -0.51 -9.03
N VAL A 209 -6.04 -1.40 -9.64
CA VAL A 209 -4.96 -1.01 -10.56
C VAL A 209 -5.45 -0.10 -11.68
N GLU A 210 -4.59 0.77 -12.16
CA GLU A 210 -4.88 1.71 -13.25
C GLU A 210 -5.40 0.99 -14.51
N SER A 211 -4.80 -0.14 -14.89
CA SER A 211 -5.23 -0.95 -16.02
C SER A 211 -5.06 -2.45 -15.76
N LYS A 212 -6.19 -3.17 -15.74
CA LYS A 212 -6.17 -4.64 -15.67
C LYS A 212 -5.57 -5.26 -16.92
N GLU A 213 -5.79 -4.65 -18.08
CA GLU A 213 -5.29 -5.16 -19.35
C GLU A 213 -3.76 -5.13 -19.42
N ILE A 214 -3.12 -4.09 -18.89
CA ILE A 214 -1.66 -4.04 -18.74
C ILE A 214 -1.20 -5.16 -17.81
N LEU A 215 -1.84 -5.31 -16.65
CA LEU A 215 -1.50 -6.34 -15.67
C LEU A 215 -1.55 -7.77 -16.27
N GLU A 216 -2.57 -8.06 -17.07
CA GLU A 216 -2.79 -9.37 -17.67
C GLU A 216 -1.85 -9.67 -18.85
N LYS A 217 -1.42 -8.63 -19.58
CA LYS A 217 -0.55 -8.79 -20.76
C LYS A 217 0.93 -8.87 -20.44
N CYS A 218 1.37 -8.30 -19.31
CA CYS A 218 2.78 -8.32 -18.93
C CYS A 218 3.25 -9.71 -18.53
N GLY A 219 4.51 -10.04 -18.86
CA GLY A 219 5.08 -11.36 -18.58
C GLY A 219 5.41 -11.60 -17.10
N LYS A 220 5.78 -10.55 -16.38
CA LYS A 220 6.08 -10.58 -14.95
C LYS A 220 5.46 -9.37 -14.26
N VAL A 221 5.10 -9.54 -12.98
CA VAL A 221 4.56 -8.47 -12.15
C VAL A 221 5.38 -8.34 -10.88
N ALA A 222 5.72 -7.11 -10.49
CA ALA A 222 6.24 -6.77 -9.18
C ALA A 222 5.26 -5.84 -8.48
N VAL A 223 5.16 -5.94 -7.15
CA VAL A 223 4.26 -5.10 -6.34
C VAL A 223 5.03 -4.43 -5.23
N ILE A 224 4.84 -3.11 -5.07
CA ILE A 224 5.37 -2.30 -3.97
C ILE A 224 4.17 -1.59 -3.32
N ASP A 225 3.78 -2.02 -2.12
CA ASP A 225 2.55 -1.55 -1.49
C ASP A 225 2.64 -1.59 0.04
N HIS A 226 1.97 -0.65 0.70
CA HIS A 226 1.90 -0.53 2.14
C HIS A 226 0.49 -0.78 2.71
N HIS A 227 -0.52 -0.90 1.86
CA HIS A 227 -1.89 -1.14 2.29
C HIS A 227 -2.07 -2.51 2.93
N ARG A 228 -2.99 -2.62 3.87
CA ARG A 228 -3.34 -3.93 4.45
C ARG A 228 -3.93 -4.84 3.39
N LYS A 229 -3.39 -6.06 3.31
CA LYS A 229 -3.80 -7.04 2.31
C LYS A 229 -5.28 -7.37 2.41
N GLY A 230 -6.01 -7.14 1.34
CA GLY A 230 -7.43 -7.43 1.20
C GLY A 230 -7.69 -8.62 0.28
N VAL A 231 -8.95 -8.94 0.04
CA VAL A 231 -9.39 -9.96 -0.92
C VAL A 231 -9.23 -9.43 -2.35
N GLY A 232 -8.89 -10.29 -3.34
CA GLY A 232 -8.73 -9.88 -4.75
C GLY A 232 -7.36 -9.27 -5.05
N PHE A 233 -6.32 -9.74 -4.38
CA PHE A 233 -4.94 -9.33 -4.58
C PHE A 233 -4.33 -9.95 -5.85
N ILE A 234 -3.24 -9.33 -6.34
CA ILE A 234 -2.44 -9.84 -7.46
C ILE A 234 -1.79 -11.16 -7.04
N GLU A 235 -2.13 -12.24 -7.76
CA GLU A 235 -1.62 -13.58 -7.48
C GLU A 235 -0.25 -13.81 -8.12
N ASN A 236 0.62 -14.53 -7.39
CA ASN A 236 1.94 -14.99 -7.86
C ASN A 236 2.83 -13.92 -8.51
N PRO A 237 2.98 -12.71 -7.95
CA PRO A 237 3.92 -11.73 -8.48
C PRO A 237 5.36 -12.23 -8.35
N ALA A 238 6.22 -11.83 -9.28
CA ALA A 238 7.65 -12.18 -9.29
C ALA A 238 8.42 -11.52 -8.13
N LEU A 239 7.92 -10.38 -7.63
CA LEU A 239 8.44 -9.69 -6.44
C LEU A 239 7.28 -9.04 -5.67
N VAL A 240 7.34 -9.14 -4.34
CA VAL A 240 6.43 -8.44 -3.44
C VAL A 240 7.24 -7.66 -2.40
N CYS A 241 7.14 -6.35 -2.44
CA CYS A 241 7.56 -5.44 -1.39
C CYS A 241 6.31 -4.89 -0.69
N HIS A 242 5.77 -5.67 0.24
CA HIS A 242 4.54 -5.33 0.94
C HIS A 242 4.80 -5.16 2.43
N GLU A 243 4.56 -3.94 2.95
CA GLU A 243 4.88 -3.55 4.32
C GLU A 243 3.77 -2.68 4.94
N PRO A 244 2.78 -3.28 5.59
CA PRO A 244 1.62 -2.57 6.16
C PRO A 244 1.95 -1.58 7.30
N TYR A 245 3.20 -1.55 7.75
CA TYR A 245 3.69 -0.62 8.77
C TYR A 245 4.49 0.55 8.20
N SER A 246 4.76 0.54 6.90
CA SER A 246 5.31 1.71 6.21
C SER A 246 4.24 2.79 6.09
N SER A 247 4.63 4.04 6.15
CA SER A 247 3.69 5.15 6.04
C SER A 247 3.08 5.27 4.66
N SER A 248 3.85 4.90 3.61
CA SER A 248 3.47 5.10 2.22
C SER A 248 4.29 4.21 1.28
N ALA A 249 3.87 4.05 0.05
CA ALA A 249 4.65 3.40 -1.02
C ALA A 249 5.90 4.26 -1.37
N SER A 250 5.79 5.58 -1.31
CA SER A 250 6.91 6.51 -1.49
C SER A 250 8.00 6.35 -0.43
N GLU A 251 7.65 6.03 0.83
CA GLU A 251 8.64 5.67 1.86
C GLU A 251 9.40 4.40 1.44
N LEU A 252 8.68 3.35 1.02
CA LEU A 252 9.28 2.10 0.59
C LEU A 252 10.23 2.28 -0.59
N VAL A 253 9.80 3.02 -1.62
CA VAL A 253 10.62 3.30 -2.80
C VAL A 253 11.82 4.16 -2.45
N THR A 254 11.67 5.15 -1.56
CA THR A 254 12.80 5.96 -1.08
C THR A 254 13.85 5.11 -0.37
N GLU A 255 13.43 4.10 0.41
CA GLU A 255 14.38 3.16 1.01
C GLU A 255 15.11 2.32 -0.03
N LEU A 256 14.40 1.80 -1.04
CA LEU A 256 15.02 1.00 -2.10
C LEU A 256 16.05 1.82 -2.89
N LEU A 257 15.75 3.07 -3.20
CA LEU A 257 16.63 4.01 -3.90
C LEU A 257 17.97 4.24 -3.18
N GLN A 258 18.03 4.07 -1.86
CA GLN A 258 19.29 4.19 -1.12
C GLN A 258 20.29 3.09 -1.47
N TYR A 259 19.83 1.93 -1.98
CA TYR A 259 20.64 0.76 -2.31
C TYR A 259 20.88 0.58 -3.82
N VAL A 260 20.30 1.45 -4.67
CA VAL A 260 20.41 1.35 -6.13
C VAL A 260 21.23 2.52 -6.67
N GLY A 261 22.17 2.23 -7.57
CA GLY A 261 23.00 3.24 -8.23
C GLY A 261 24.06 3.89 -7.31
N GLU A 262 24.84 4.76 -7.89
CA GLU A 262 25.86 5.56 -7.20
C GLU A 262 25.27 6.87 -6.65
N ARG A 263 26.13 7.73 -6.09
CA ARG A 263 25.69 8.97 -5.45
C ARG A 263 25.04 9.95 -6.45
N ASP A 264 25.52 9.98 -7.67
CA ASP A 264 25.07 10.92 -8.70
C ASP A 264 23.83 10.41 -9.47
N ASP A 265 23.44 9.13 -9.27
CA ASP A 265 22.27 8.53 -9.90
C ASP A 265 20.96 8.77 -9.14
N LYS A 266 21.03 9.39 -7.97
CA LYS A 266 19.86 9.58 -7.08
C LYS A 266 18.78 10.46 -7.72
N PRO A 267 17.54 10.44 -7.18
CA PRO A 267 16.45 11.26 -7.68
C PRO A 267 16.87 12.72 -7.82
N ASN A 268 16.44 13.36 -8.90
CA ASN A 268 16.53 14.81 -9.02
C ASN A 268 15.56 15.50 -8.05
N ARG A 269 15.65 16.81 -7.96
CA ARG A 269 14.84 17.60 -7.01
C ARG A 269 13.34 17.33 -7.15
N VAL A 270 12.79 17.38 -8.37
CA VAL A 270 11.34 17.27 -8.59
C VAL A 270 10.84 15.86 -8.29
N GLU A 271 11.61 14.82 -8.64
CA GLU A 271 11.33 13.43 -8.27
C GLU A 271 11.36 13.23 -6.75
N ALA A 272 12.35 13.83 -6.07
CA ALA A 272 12.43 13.79 -4.61
C ALA A 272 11.28 14.56 -3.94
N GLU A 273 10.82 15.67 -4.53
CA GLU A 273 9.63 16.42 -4.10
C GLU A 273 8.37 15.58 -4.25
N GLY A 274 8.23 14.83 -5.35
CA GLY A 274 7.10 13.90 -5.58
C GLY A 274 7.05 12.78 -4.55
N LEU A 275 8.17 12.11 -4.28
CA LEU A 275 8.27 11.10 -3.23
C LEU A 275 7.93 11.66 -1.84
N LEU A 276 8.42 12.87 -1.53
CA LEU A 276 8.12 13.53 -0.25
C LEU A 276 6.65 13.92 -0.15
N ALA A 277 6.03 14.33 -1.25
CA ALA A 277 4.59 14.63 -1.31
C ALA A 277 3.75 13.38 -1.00
N GLY A 278 4.10 12.22 -1.56
CA GLY A 278 3.45 10.94 -1.23
C GLY A 278 3.52 10.63 0.26
N ILE A 279 4.71 10.72 0.86
CA ILE A 279 4.88 10.54 2.31
C ILE A 279 4.01 11.54 3.10
N MET A 280 4.01 12.81 2.73
CA MET A 280 3.24 13.85 3.43
C MET A 280 1.73 13.64 3.30
N LEU A 281 1.25 13.15 2.14
CA LEU A 281 -0.16 12.83 1.93
C LEU A 281 -0.63 11.76 2.93
N ASP A 282 0.01 10.61 2.95
CA ASP A 282 -0.41 9.44 3.72
C ASP A 282 -0.19 9.59 5.21
N THR A 283 0.79 10.39 5.60
CA THR A 283 1.06 10.72 7.00
C THR A 283 0.29 11.92 7.53
N ARG A 284 -0.50 12.60 6.68
CA ARG A 284 -1.10 13.90 7.01
C ARG A 284 -0.08 14.84 7.64
N ASP A 285 0.92 15.21 6.86
CA ASP A 285 2.03 16.07 7.33
C ASP A 285 2.75 15.49 8.56
N PHE A 286 3.09 14.19 8.54
CA PHE A 286 3.80 13.47 9.62
C PHE A 286 3.03 13.38 10.95
N THR A 287 1.69 13.47 10.92
CA THR A 287 0.85 13.31 12.10
C THR A 287 0.34 11.89 12.32
N LEU A 288 0.13 11.11 11.25
CA LEU A 288 -0.39 9.75 11.32
C LEU A 288 0.61 8.76 10.71
N HIS A 289 0.58 7.52 11.20
CA HIS A 289 1.37 6.40 10.64
C HIS A 289 2.87 6.72 10.44
N THR A 290 3.42 7.64 11.24
CA THR A 290 4.78 8.15 11.10
C THR A 290 5.70 7.44 12.08
N GLY A 291 6.69 6.71 11.55
CA GLY A 291 7.74 6.04 12.30
C GLY A 291 9.11 6.71 12.12
N VAL A 292 10.13 6.16 12.76
CA VAL A 292 11.53 6.62 12.57
C VAL A 292 11.95 6.53 11.11
N ARG A 293 11.54 5.45 10.41
CA ARG A 293 11.86 5.22 8.99
C ARG A 293 11.27 6.28 8.08
N THR A 294 10.04 6.74 8.39
CA THR A 294 9.40 7.84 7.65
C THR A 294 10.25 9.10 7.69
N PHE A 295 10.78 9.46 8.88
CA PHE A 295 11.70 10.59 9.01
C PHE A 295 13.06 10.33 8.35
N GLU A 296 13.60 9.11 8.39
CA GLU A 296 14.82 8.73 7.67
C GLU A 296 14.64 8.89 6.14
N ALA A 297 13.48 8.45 5.60
CA ALA A 297 13.13 8.62 4.19
C ALA A 297 13.01 10.11 3.83
N ALA A 298 12.27 10.89 4.61
CA ALA A 298 12.13 12.33 4.40
C ALA A 298 13.50 13.04 4.45
N ALA A 299 14.37 12.67 5.39
CA ALA A 299 15.74 13.20 5.47
C ALA A 299 16.58 12.81 4.25
N ALA A 300 16.39 11.61 3.67
CA ALA A 300 17.06 11.21 2.43
C ALA A 300 16.59 12.07 1.25
N LEU A 301 15.28 12.29 1.12
CA LEU A 301 14.71 13.13 0.08
C LEU A 301 15.15 14.59 0.18
N ARG A 302 15.28 15.11 1.40
CA ARG A 302 15.90 16.44 1.62
C ARG A 302 17.36 16.48 1.13
N ARG A 303 18.14 15.43 1.32
CA ARG A 303 19.52 15.33 0.79
C ARG A 303 19.54 15.26 -0.75
N TYR A 304 18.50 14.70 -1.38
CA TYR A 304 18.33 14.69 -2.84
C TYR A 304 17.80 16.03 -3.39
N GLY A 305 17.54 17.02 -2.52
CA GLY A 305 17.21 18.37 -2.91
C GLY A 305 15.71 18.73 -2.82
N ALA A 306 14.85 17.84 -2.28
CA ALA A 306 13.45 18.18 -2.08
C ALA A 306 13.29 19.40 -1.18
N GLU A 307 12.46 20.37 -1.58
CA GLU A 307 12.16 21.58 -0.84
C GLU A 307 10.72 21.52 -0.30
N THR A 308 10.56 21.56 1.03
CA THR A 308 9.25 21.39 1.68
C THR A 308 8.23 22.44 1.27
N GLU A 309 8.65 23.65 0.97
CA GLU A 309 7.79 24.72 0.48
C GLU A 309 7.18 24.36 -0.88
N ARG A 310 8.00 23.82 -1.79
CA ARG A 310 7.55 23.37 -3.12
C ARG A 310 6.64 22.14 -3.03
N VAL A 311 6.98 21.23 -2.11
CA VAL A 311 6.10 20.08 -1.82
C VAL A 311 4.73 20.54 -1.34
N ARG A 312 4.66 21.56 -0.48
CA ARG A 312 3.37 22.15 -0.05
C ARG A 312 2.57 22.73 -1.20
N GLN A 313 3.19 23.32 -2.21
CA GLN A 313 2.52 23.83 -3.41
C GLN A 313 1.84 22.72 -4.23
N LEU A 314 2.28 21.45 -4.12
CA LEU A 314 1.61 20.32 -4.76
C LEU A 314 0.23 20.00 -4.15
N PHE A 315 -0.02 20.48 -2.94
CA PHE A 315 -1.31 20.36 -2.23
C PHE A 315 -2.20 21.59 -2.39
N ASP A 316 -1.76 22.60 -3.15
CA ASP A 316 -2.56 23.79 -3.40
C ASP A 316 -3.86 23.41 -4.13
N VAL A 317 -4.96 23.99 -3.71
CA VAL A 317 -6.29 23.76 -4.26
C VAL A 317 -6.78 24.95 -5.05
N THR A 318 -7.58 24.71 -6.06
CA THR A 318 -8.25 25.78 -6.81
C THR A 318 -9.37 26.40 -5.98
N MET A 319 -9.79 27.62 -6.35
CA MET A 319 -10.96 28.24 -5.70
C MET A 319 -12.23 27.39 -5.84
N VAL A 320 -12.38 26.65 -6.96
CA VAL A 320 -13.51 25.74 -7.19
C VAL A 320 -13.48 24.59 -6.18
N GLU A 321 -12.32 23.95 -6.01
CA GLU A 321 -12.14 22.89 -5.03
C GLU A 321 -12.33 23.39 -3.59
N TYR A 322 -11.78 24.57 -3.29
CA TYR A 322 -11.93 25.18 -1.98
C TYR A 322 -13.39 25.45 -1.63
N ASN A 323 -14.15 26.06 -2.55
CA ASN A 323 -15.57 26.32 -2.35
C ASN A 323 -16.37 25.01 -2.20
N ALA A 324 -16.15 24.04 -3.08
CA ALA A 324 -16.80 22.74 -3.00
C ALA A 324 -16.53 22.04 -1.65
N LYS A 325 -15.28 22.11 -1.16
CA LYS A 325 -14.92 21.59 0.17
C LYS A 325 -15.65 22.34 1.28
N ALA A 326 -15.69 23.66 1.22
CA ALA A 326 -16.36 24.49 2.21
C ALA A 326 -17.87 24.18 2.28
N ASP A 327 -18.53 24.06 1.14
CA ASP A 327 -19.96 23.71 1.04
C ASP A 327 -20.24 22.34 1.67
N LEU A 328 -19.37 21.34 1.39
CA LEU A 328 -19.46 20.01 1.99
C LEU A 328 -19.27 20.01 3.51
N VAL A 329 -18.35 20.81 4.02
CA VAL A 329 -18.10 20.94 5.46
C VAL A 329 -19.26 21.68 6.14
N GLU A 330 -19.80 22.74 5.53
CA GLU A 330 -20.94 23.52 6.05
C GLU A 330 -22.22 22.67 6.12
N ALA A 331 -22.44 21.80 5.11
CA ALA A 331 -23.60 20.90 5.07
C ALA A 331 -23.54 19.77 6.09
N ALA A 332 -22.42 19.60 6.81
CA ALA A 332 -22.23 18.50 7.74
C ALA A 332 -23.12 18.60 8.97
N GLN A 333 -23.72 17.48 9.35
CA GLN A 333 -24.53 17.33 10.55
C GLN A 333 -23.88 16.34 11.52
N MET A 334 -23.97 16.62 12.80
CA MET A 334 -23.47 15.73 13.84
C MET A 334 -24.52 14.67 14.20
N TYR A 335 -24.15 13.41 14.12
CA TYR A 335 -24.94 12.29 14.61
C TYR A 335 -24.09 11.47 15.57
N LYS A 336 -24.35 11.57 16.88
CA LYS A 336 -23.46 11.04 17.95
C LYS A 336 -22.04 11.60 17.76
N ASN A 337 -21.03 10.69 17.66
CA ASN A 337 -19.64 11.05 17.41
C ASN A 337 -19.26 10.99 15.91
N CYS A 338 -20.25 11.07 15.01
CA CYS A 338 -20.01 11.04 13.58
C CYS A 338 -20.43 12.37 12.95
N ALA A 339 -19.62 12.87 12.01
CA ALA A 339 -19.98 13.97 11.13
C ALA A 339 -20.46 13.39 9.79
N VAL A 340 -21.67 13.76 9.36
CA VAL A 340 -22.29 13.27 8.12
C VAL A 340 -22.64 14.47 7.25
N SER A 341 -22.06 14.53 6.05
CA SER A 341 -22.37 15.52 5.03
C SER A 341 -22.96 14.83 3.82
N VAL A 342 -24.07 15.38 3.33
CA VAL A 342 -24.71 14.92 2.09
C VAL A 342 -24.96 16.14 1.22
N SER A 343 -24.39 16.15 0.01
CA SER A 343 -24.57 17.22 -0.97
C SER A 343 -25.08 16.63 -2.30
N GLY A 344 -25.74 17.47 -3.11
CA GLY A 344 -26.32 17.00 -4.36
C GLY A 344 -25.31 16.67 -5.45
N GLU A 345 -24.40 17.60 -5.75
CA GLU A 345 -23.40 17.45 -6.81
C GLU A 345 -22.11 18.20 -6.46
N VAL A 346 -20.97 17.59 -6.81
CA VAL A 346 -19.66 18.24 -6.78
C VAL A 346 -19.12 18.25 -8.22
N PRO A 347 -18.60 19.38 -8.72
CA PRO A 347 -17.99 19.43 -10.04
C PRO A 347 -16.94 18.35 -10.24
N PRO A 348 -16.84 17.72 -11.43
CA PRO A 348 -15.85 16.67 -11.67
C PRO A 348 -14.41 17.06 -11.34
N GLU A 349 -14.05 18.32 -11.60
CA GLU A 349 -12.76 18.92 -11.28
C GLU A 349 -12.51 19.11 -9.77
N ALA A 350 -13.56 19.09 -8.95
CA ALA A 350 -13.48 19.28 -7.50
C ALA A 350 -13.68 17.97 -6.70
N ARG A 351 -13.57 16.80 -7.31
CA ARG A 351 -13.76 15.50 -6.62
C ARG A 351 -12.82 15.28 -5.44
N VAL A 352 -11.62 15.84 -5.48
CA VAL A 352 -10.66 15.81 -4.37
C VAL A 352 -11.25 16.45 -3.12
N ALA A 353 -12.09 17.47 -3.26
CA ALA A 353 -12.77 18.15 -2.16
C ALA A 353 -13.61 17.23 -1.28
N ILE A 354 -14.14 16.10 -1.81
CA ILE A 354 -14.94 15.14 -1.07
C ILE A 354 -14.08 14.47 0.02
N ALA A 355 -12.91 13.96 -0.36
CA ALA A 355 -11.97 13.33 0.57
C ALA A 355 -11.38 14.35 1.55
N GLN A 356 -11.08 15.56 1.09
CA GLN A 356 -10.58 16.65 1.92
C GLN A 356 -11.62 17.10 2.95
N ALA A 357 -12.90 17.25 2.56
CA ALA A 357 -13.98 17.57 3.49
C ALA A 357 -14.15 16.50 4.58
N ALA A 358 -14.10 15.21 4.19
CA ALA A 358 -14.17 14.13 5.17
C ALA A 358 -12.99 14.19 6.16
N ASN A 359 -11.78 14.51 5.68
CA ASN A 359 -10.62 14.68 6.55
C ASN A 359 -10.74 15.90 7.48
N ASP A 360 -11.20 17.04 6.96
CA ASP A 360 -11.39 18.26 7.77
C ASP A 360 -12.44 18.01 8.88
N LEU A 361 -13.53 17.31 8.57
CA LEU A 361 -14.55 16.95 9.57
C LEU A 361 -14.00 16.06 10.71
N LEU A 362 -12.99 15.22 10.44
CA LEU A 362 -12.32 14.42 11.47
C LEU A 362 -11.43 15.26 12.43
N THR A 363 -11.12 16.51 12.07
CA THR A 363 -10.37 17.41 12.97
C THR A 363 -11.23 18.07 14.05
N ILE A 364 -12.56 17.95 13.92
CA ILE A 364 -13.52 18.53 14.88
C ILE A 364 -13.49 17.71 16.16
N GLN A 365 -13.47 18.40 17.31
CA GLN A 365 -13.45 17.77 18.62
C GLN A 365 -14.64 16.81 18.81
N ASN A 366 -14.39 15.60 19.32
CA ASN A 366 -15.36 14.52 19.53
C ASN A 366 -15.94 13.89 18.26
N VAL A 367 -15.36 14.13 17.09
CA VAL A 367 -15.68 13.39 15.88
C VAL A 367 -14.74 12.18 15.75
N GLU A 368 -15.32 10.98 15.76
CA GLU A 368 -14.60 9.71 15.63
C GLU A 368 -14.69 9.14 14.20
N ALA A 369 -15.70 9.55 13.45
CA ALA A 369 -15.89 9.14 12.06
C ALA A 369 -16.56 10.27 11.24
N SER A 370 -16.21 10.37 9.97
CA SER A 370 -16.82 11.30 9.02
C SER A 370 -17.31 10.56 7.77
N PHE A 371 -18.45 10.98 7.26
CA PHE A 371 -19.07 10.44 6.05
C PHE A 371 -19.47 11.61 5.15
N VAL A 372 -18.94 11.62 3.93
CA VAL A 372 -19.30 12.63 2.91
C VAL A 372 -19.83 11.88 1.70
N ALA A 373 -21.07 12.15 1.34
CA ALA A 373 -21.76 11.55 0.20
C ALA A 373 -22.21 12.65 -0.78
N VAL A 374 -22.02 12.41 -2.08
CA VAL A 374 -22.39 13.28 -3.21
C VAL A 374 -23.08 12.47 -4.29
#